data_c456efefe62e35082f2640b45a72b7fd
#
_entry.id   c456efefe62e35082f2640b45a72b7fd
#
_cell.length_a   1.000
_cell.length_b   1.000
_cell.length_c   1.000
_cell.angle_alpha   90.00
_cell.angle_beta   90.00
_cell.angle_gamma   90.00
#
_symmetry.space_group_name_H-M   'P 1'
#
loop_
_entity.id
_entity.type
_entity.pdbx_description
1 polymer ?
#
loop_
_entity_poly.entity_id
_entity_poly.type
_entity_poly.pdbx_seq_one_letter_code
_entity_poly.pdbx_strand_id
1 'polypeptide(L)'
;MDTLKATCTNSRLRTLLCVCFALAALALPAAEAPTPQATVRKLSLSDCFHMALEHNLNLQIERHNSKIQSLQLSGSYGVYDPLLRFGARKDHLDSPDIFNPKKVVGDIQYDLDTSVFGAGIGGKLPTGGFYDLSGNLTRWKDFSDFGGLVPPIRTNEYGFTTLLSMTQPLLKNFWIDTDRLVIQVNKKNLKISELALLKTIMSTIANVEGAYYDAISASETLKVQRGTYEKTLKLLQDVRSRIQAGTMPAVEEKLLDYDVVSITEDVVSAERANGDAQASLRNLLTEELKDWVGTTIDASTPLPEIEEQFNQIESWRDAMTKRPEILQMQLNLEKQDIALRYDRNQLYPSLDISGTYGLNAVQPGLDSTIGRIERANHSVYGYGAILTIPLGNRTARGKYKVDQEGRKQAVLQMKQLEMQILTDVENSGRQLSATWRRIEPAKRARALAEQVLQSEESKILLQQATSFTVVEARRRLTSAQLGVLHATVDYNKARIQMTQSQGEILERNAIAVNFK
;
A
#
# COMPACT_ATOMS: atom_id res chain seq x y z
N MET A 1 48.54 -24.11 -8.88
CA MET A 1 49.87 -23.67 -9.33
C MET A 1 49.91 -22.20 -8.98
N ASP A 2 50.34 -21.94 -7.82
CA ASP A 2 51.67 -21.40 -7.38
C ASP A 2 51.64 -19.87 -7.34
N THR A 3 51.48 -19.39 -6.16
CA THR A 3 52.43 -18.75 -5.22
C THR A 3 52.68 -17.25 -5.47
N LEU A 4 52.39 -16.47 -4.47
CA LEU A 4 53.44 -15.64 -3.84
C LEU A 4 52.91 -15.05 -2.50
N LYS A 5 53.48 -15.59 -1.42
CA LYS A 5 53.47 -15.02 -0.07
C LYS A 5 54.48 -13.87 -0.03
N ALA A 6 54.08 -12.77 0.61
CA ALA A 6 55.04 -11.84 1.18
C ALA A 6 54.63 -11.52 2.63
N THR A 7 55.33 -12.15 3.53
CA THR A 7 55.38 -11.85 4.95
C THR A 7 56.14 -10.54 5.19
N CYS A 8 55.57 -9.65 5.97
CA CYS A 8 56.36 -8.61 6.64
C CYS A 8 55.93 -8.50 8.10
N THR A 9 56.77 -9.05 8.93
CA THR A 9 56.77 -8.98 10.38
C THR A 9 57.16 -7.57 10.84
N ASN A 10 56.34 -6.92 11.63
CA ASN A 10 56.81 -5.91 12.59
C ASN A 10 55.88 -5.84 13.80
N SER A 11 56.21 -6.68 14.81
CA SER A 11 55.43 -6.88 16.05
C SER A 11 55.80 -5.89 17.17
N ARG A 12 56.52 -4.80 16.90
CA ARG A 12 56.95 -3.85 17.95
C ARG A 12 56.27 -2.47 17.89
N LEU A 13 55.39 -2.22 16.92
CA LEU A 13 54.67 -0.93 16.85
C LEU A 13 53.21 -1.00 17.34
N ARG A 14 52.70 -2.19 17.64
CA ARG A 14 51.31 -2.36 18.15
C ARG A 14 51.17 -2.33 19.65
N THR A 15 52.25 -2.50 20.40
CA THR A 15 52.19 -2.46 21.88
C THR A 15 52.37 -1.08 22.48
N LEU A 16 52.85 -0.07 21.76
CA LEU A 16 52.95 1.30 22.25
C LEU A 16 51.69 2.17 22.03
N LEU A 17 50.83 1.79 21.09
CA LEU A 17 49.55 2.52 20.84
C LEU A 17 48.41 2.05 21.77
N CYS A 18 48.45 0.87 22.33
CA CYS A 18 47.45 0.37 23.28
C CYS A 18 47.60 0.87 24.72
N VAL A 19 48.75 1.33 25.13
CA VAL A 19 48.98 1.82 26.51
C VAL A 19 48.62 3.30 26.66
N CYS A 20 48.65 4.10 25.59
CA CYS A 20 48.23 5.50 25.63
C CYS A 20 46.71 5.70 25.54
N PHE A 21 45.92 4.69 25.14
CA PHE A 21 44.45 4.77 25.12
C PHE A 21 43.75 4.29 26.38
N ALA A 22 44.50 3.62 27.29
CA ALA A 22 43.95 3.09 28.55
C ALA A 22 44.01 4.08 29.76
N LEU A 23 44.64 5.23 29.61
CA LEU A 23 44.75 6.23 30.69
C LEU A 23 43.96 7.53 30.47
N ALA A 24 43.20 7.64 29.36
CA ALA A 24 42.32 8.79 29.10
C ALA A 24 40.82 8.50 29.37
N ALA A 25 40.50 7.34 29.97
CA ALA A 25 39.10 6.92 30.22
C ALA A 25 38.64 7.13 31.68
N LEU A 26 39.31 7.99 32.45
CA LEU A 26 38.92 8.31 33.84
C LEU A 26 38.80 9.82 33.97
N ALA A 27 37.65 10.38 33.64
CA ALA A 27 36.96 11.57 34.16
C ALA A 27 36.11 12.23 33.06
N LEU A 28 35.07 11.53 32.56
CA LEU A 28 33.90 12.24 32.07
C LEU A 28 32.86 12.20 33.19
N PRO A 29 32.41 13.37 33.70
CA PRO A 29 31.23 13.38 34.56
C PRO A 29 30.09 12.74 33.75
N ALA A 30 29.43 11.73 34.31
CA ALA A 30 28.19 11.21 33.79
C ALA A 30 27.24 12.42 33.68
N ALA A 31 27.06 12.91 32.47
CA ALA A 31 25.99 13.84 32.20
C ALA A 31 24.71 13.07 32.58
N GLU A 32 24.07 13.43 33.66
CA GLU A 32 22.74 13.02 34.01
C GLU A 32 21.90 13.32 32.76
N ALA A 33 21.41 12.25 32.10
CA ALA A 33 20.45 12.39 31.02
C ALA A 33 19.30 13.24 31.57
N PRO A 34 18.93 14.35 30.93
CA PRO A 34 17.83 15.17 31.40
C PRO A 34 16.63 14.27 31.58
N THR A 35 16.14 14.16 32.79
CA THR A 35 14.86 13.53 33.09
C THR A 35 13.85 14.18 32.16
N PRO A 36 13.14 13.42 31.31
CA PRO A 36 12.18 14.00 30.38
C PRO A 36 11.12 14.73 31.21
N GLN A 37 11.16 16.07 31.19
CA GLN A 37 10.10 16.86 31.78
C GLN A 37 8.81 16.49 31.06
N ALA A 38 7.84 16.01 31.82
CA ALA A 38 6.51 15.66 31.28
C ALA A 38 5.90 16.93 30.63
N THR A 39 6.01 17.00 29.30
CA THR A 39 5.44 18.11 28.53
C THR A 39 4.01 17.79 28.22
N VAL A 40 3.08 18.66 28.67
CA VAL A 40 1.65 18.53 28.31
C VAL A 40 1.43 19.28 26.99
N ARG A 41 1.04 18.56 25.95
CA ARG A 41 0.62 19.15 24.66
C ARG A 41 -0.89 19.18 24.58
N LYS A 42 -1.46 20.36 24.45
CA LYS A 42 -2.89 20.52 24.14
C LYS A 42 -3.09 20.36 22.64
N LEU A 43 -3.86 19.36 22.25
CA LEU A 43 -4.16 19.07 20.85
C LEU A 43 -5.68 19.11 20.65
N SER A 44 -6.10 19.83 19.62
CA SER A 44 -7.47 19.73 19.12
C SER A 44 -7.63 18.50 18.21
N LEU A 45 -8.86 18.08 17.98
CA LEU A 45 -9.13 16.97 17.06
C LEU A 45 -8.64 17.28 15.63
N SER A 46 -8.77 18.53 15.16
CA SER A 46 -8.26 18.97 13.86
C SER A 46 -6.74 18.88 13.76
N ASP A 47 -6.00 19.23 14.83
CA ASP A 47 -4.54 19.09 14.85
C ASP A 47 -4.13 17.62 14.75
N CYS A 48 -4.86 16.74 15.45
CA CYS A 48 -4.63 15.30 15.35
C CYS A 48 -4.87 14.76 13.93
N PHE A 49 -5.91 15.25 13.23
CA PHE A 49 -6.13 14.87 11.82
C PHE A 49 -5.00 15.33 10.91
N HIS A 50 -4.53 16.57 11.04
CA HIS A 50 -3.40 17.07 10.25
C HIS A 50 -2.14 16.27 10.48
N MET A 51 -1.79 16.03 11.74
CA MET A 51 -0.62 15.23 12.09
C MET A 51 -0.71 13.80 11.56
N ALA A 52 -1.87 13.15 11.72
CA ALA A 52 -2.06 11.78 11.21
C ALA A 52 -1.99 11.72 9.69
N LEU A 53 -2.55 12.70 8.96
CA LEU A 53 -2.47 12.75 7.50
C LEU A 53 -1.04 12.97 6.98
N GLU A 54 -0.17 13.63 7.74
CA GLU A 54 1.23 13.83 7.38
C GLU A 54 2.12 12.65 7.77
N HIS A 55 1.97 12.16 9.01
CA HIS A 55 2.95 11.30 9.66
C HIS A 55 2.51 9.85 9.85
N ASN A 56 1.27 9.49 9.52
CA ASN A 56 0.83 8.11 9.69
C ASN A 56 1.51 7.17 8.69
N LEU A 57 2.24 6.17 9.20
CA LEU A 57 3.01 5.23 8.39
C LEU A 57 2.13 4.41 7.43
N ASN A 58 0.91 4.03 7.84
CA ASN A 58 0.00 3.29 6.97
C ASN A 58 -0.42 4.13 5.75
N LEU A 59 -0.64 5.44 5.95
CA LEU A 59 -0.95 6.35 4.85
C LEU A 59 0.24 6.56 3.91
N GLN A 60 1.44 6.66 4.45
CA GLN A 60 2.65 6.78 3.63
C GLN A 60 2.88 5.52 2.79
N ILE A 61 2.72 4.33 3.38
CA ILE A 61 2.80 3.06 2.65
C ILE A 61 1.79 3.04 1.50
N GLU A 62 0.54 3.44 1.74
CA GLU A 62 -0.50 3.40 0.71
C GLU A 62 -0.29 4.46 -0.38
N ARG A 63 0.27 5.64 -0.05
CA ARG A 63 0.74 6.62 -1.05
C ARG A 63 1.82 6.04 -1.96
N HIS A 64 2.77 5.27 -1.40
CA HIS A 64 3.77 4.57 -2.19
C HIS A 64 3.15 3.48 -3.07
N ASN A 65 2.13 2.75 -2.60
CA ASN A 65 1.40 1.77 -3.40
C ASN A 65 0.75 2.41 -4.63
N SER A 66 0.09 3.56 -4.47
CA SER A 66 -0.47 4.32 -5.60
C SER A 66 0.62 4.77 -6.57
N LYS A 67 1.77 5.25 -6.06
CA LYS A 67 2.92 5.64 -6.89
C LYS A 67 3.50 4.43 -7.65
N ILE A 68 3.61 3.28 -7.02
CA ILE A 68 4.05 2.03 -7.68
C ILE A 68 3.13 1.70 -8.85
N GLN A 69 1.79 1.76 -8.67
CA GLN A 69 0.84 1.50 -9.75
C GLN A 69 0.97 2.50 -10.90
N SER A 70 1.23 3.79 -10.61
CA SER A 70 1.47 4.79 -11.65
C SER A 70 2.73 4.51 -12.46
N LEU A 71 3.81 4.06 -11.80
CA LEU A 71 5.05 3.67 -12.46
C LEU A 71 4.89 2.38 -13.28
N GLN A 72 4.13 1.41 -12.78
CA GLN A 72 3.78 0.19 -13.53
C GLN A 72 2.98 0.51 -14.78
N LEU A 73 2.02 1.44 -14.69
CA LEU A 73 1.30 1.93 -15.87
C LEU A 73 2.25 2.60 -16.86
N SER A 74 3.11 3.49 -16.40
CA SER A 74 4.12 4.14 -17.26
C SER A 74 5.05 3.10 -17.91
N GLY A 75 5.56 2.14 -17.14
CA GLY A 75 6.40 1.06 -17.65
C GLY A 75 5.71 0.17 -18.67
N SER A 76 4.38 -0.01 -18.57
CA SER A 76 3.64 -0.81 -19.54
C SER A 76 3.57 -0.21 -20.95
N TYR A 77 3.80 1.10 -21.10
CA TYR A 77 3.95 1.74 -22.41
C TYR A 77 5.31 1.50 -23.07
N GLY A 78 6.33 1.07 -22.30
CA GLY A 78 7.65 0.75 -22.81
C GLY A 78 7.69 -0.34 -23.87
N VAL A 79 6.60 -1.11 -24.02
CA VAL A 79 6.44 -2.06 -25.13
C VAL A 79 6.45 -1.40 -26.50
N TYR A 80 6.09 -0.11 -26.57
CA TYR A 80 6.09 0.68 -27.80
C TYR A 80 7.38 1.47 -28.01
N ASP A 81 8.34 1.39 -27.07
CA ASP A 81 9.61 2.09 -27.22
C ASP A 81 10.42 1.43 -28.32
N PRO A 82 11.00 2.20 -29.25
CA PRO A 82 11.85 1.66 -30.30
C PRO A 82 13.13 1.08 -29.71
N LEU A 83 13.54 -0.07 -30.19
CA LEU A 83 14.76 -0.76 -29.80
C LEU A 83 15.84 -0.57 -30.87
N LEU A 84 16.95 0.05 -30.50
CA LEU A 84 18.14 0.14 -31.34
C LEU A 84 19.02 -1.10 -31.07
N ARG A 85 19.37 -1.79 -32.13
CA ARG A 85 20.14 -3.04 -32.07
C ARG A 85 21.42 -2.91 -32.89
N PHE A 86 22.52 -3.40 -32.37
CA PHE A 86 23.79 -3.57 -33.06
C PHE A 86 24.21 -5.02 -32.93
N GLY A 87 24.70 -5.58 -34.01
CA GLY A 87 25.18 -6.97 -34.02
C GLY A 87 26.41 -7.10 -34.87
N ALA A 88 27.32 -7.98 -34.45
CA ALA A 88 28.45 -8.44 -35.25
C ALA A 88 28.53 -9.95 -35.13
N ARG A 89 28.71 -10.63 -36.26
CA ARG A 89 28.81 -12.08 -36.33
C ARG A 89 29.87 -12.47 -37.36
N LYS A 90 30.67 -13.46 -37.05
CA LYS A 90 31.58 -14.11 -38.00
C LYS A 90 31.27 -15.59 -38.05
N ASP A 91 31.02 -16.09 -39.24
CA ASP A 91 30.80 -17.50 -39.52
C ASP A 91 31.91 -18.00 -40.46
N HIS A 92 32.39 -19.17 -40.19
CA HIS A 92 33.31 -19.90 -41.03
C HIS A 92 32.63 -21.21 -41.43
N LEU A 93 32.56 -21.46 -42.72
CA LEU A 93 32.02 -22.68 -43.31
C LEU A 93 33.12 -23.33 -44.14
N ASP A 94 33.63 -24.45 -43.65
CA ASP A 94 34.47 -25.36 -44.39
C ASP A 94 33.57 -26.53 -44.86
N SER A 95 33.35 -26.60 -46.17
CA SER A 95 32.52 -27.65 -46.74
C SER A 95 33.36 -28.88 -47.06
N PRO A 96 33.00 -30.05 -46.50
CA PRO A 96 33.70 -31.29 -46.85
C PRO A 96 33.58 -31.57 -48.35
N ASP A 97 34.58 -32.23 -48.88
CA ASP A 97 34.65 -32.61 -50.30
C ASP A 97 33.36 -33.22 -50.81
N ILE A 98 32.84 -32.65 -51.90
CA ILE A 98 31.63 -33.19 -52.49
C ILE A 98 32.01 -34.54 -53.13
N PHE A 99 31.44 -35.63 -52.61
CA PHE A 99 31.64 -36.96 -53.13
C PHE A 99 31.23 -37.03 -54.60
N ASN A 100 32.25 -37.15 -55.50
CA ASN A 100 32.02 -37.34 -56.91
C ASN A 100 32.21 -38.83 -57.25
N PRO A 101 31.09 -39.60 -57.40
CA PRO A 101 31.20 -41.07 -57.61
C PRO A 101 31.89 -41.47 -58.93
N LYS A 102 32.05 -40.53 -59.86
CA LYS A 102 32.68 -40.78 -61.14
C LYS A 102 34.12 -40.32 -61.25
N LYS A 103 34.67 -39.62 -60.20
CA LYS A 103 36.02 -39.04 -60.16
C LYS A 103 36.45 -38.36 -61.50
N VAL A 104 35.53 -37.72 -62.18
CA VAL A 104 35.78 -36.99 -63.43
C VAL A 104 36.53 -35.67 -63.15
N VAL A 105 36.44 -35.20 -61.92
CA VAL A 105 37.07 -33.97 -61.43
C VAL A 105 37.67 -34.27 -60.07
N GLY A 106 38.77 -33.60 -59.68
CA GLY A 106 39.34 -33.68 -58.34
C GLY A 106 38.32 -33.23 -57.26
N ASP A 107 38.70 -33.40 -56.00
CA ASP A 107 37.82 -33.02 -54.86
C ASP A 107 37.51 -31.52 -54.93
N ILE A 108 36.25 -31.15 -54.80
CA ILE A 108 35.80 -29.76 -54.82
C ILE A 108 35.85 -29.26 -53.38
N GLN A 109 36.68 -28.30 -53.09
CA GLN A 109 36.82 -27.67 -51.78
C GLN A 109 36.17 -26.30 -51.82
N TYR A 110 35.38 -26.01 -50.81
CA TYR A 110 34.70 -24.74 -50.63
C TYR A 110 34.86 -24.24 -49.20
N ASP A 111 35.48 -23.08 -49.01
CA ASP A 111 35.71 -22.42 -47.74
C ASP A 111 35.12 -21.00 -47.81
N LEU A 112 34.21 -20.70 -46.89
CA LEU A 112 33.52 -19.40 -46.84
C LEU A 112 33.61 -18.78 -45.47
N ASP A 113 34.31 -17.67 -45.36
CA ASP A 113 34.28 -16.76 -44.20
C ASP A 113 33.25 -15.66 -44.45
N THR A 114 32.23 -15.62 -43.62
CA THR A 114 31.20 -14.57 -43.63
C THR A 114 31.32 -13.70 -42.38
N SER A 115 31.47 -12.40 -42.55
CA SER A 115 31.42 -11.43 -41.44
C SER A 115 30.26 -10.48 -41.67
N VAL A 116 29.34 -10.38 -40.69
CA VAL A 116 28.16 -9.53 -40.75
C VAL A 116 28.23 -8.50 -39.63
N PHE A 117 28.06 -7.23 -39.99
CA PHE A 117 27.86 -6.11 -39.08
C PHE A 117 26.49 -5.53 -39.37
N GLY A 118 25.63 -5.52 -38.35
CA GLY A 118 24.26 -5.04 -38.49
C GLY A 118 23.89 -3.95 -37.50
N ALA A 119 23.07 -3.03 -37.93
CA ALA A 119 22.39 -2.07 -37.08
C ALA A 119 20.93 -2.03 -37.46
N GLY A 120 20.06 -1.87 -36.51
CA GLY A 120 18.63 -1.79 -36.78
C GLY A 120 17.85 -1.10 -35.67
N ILE A 121 16.73 -0.48 -36.05
CA ILE A 121 15.74 0.08 -35.14
C ILE A 121 14.39 -0.54 -35.43
N GLY A 122 13.73 -1.03 -34.39
CA GLY A 122 12.43 -1.65 -34.56
C GLY A 122 11.60 -1.53 -33.31
N GLY A 123 10.29 -1.76 -33.44
CA GLY A 123 9.37 -1.64 -32.33
C GLY A 123 7.98 -2.15 -32.68
N LYS A 124 7.10 -2.04 -31.69
CA LYS A 124 5.72 -2.43 -31.79
C LYS A 124 4.83 -1.20 -31.98
N LEU A 125 3.80 -1.35 -32.79
CA LEU A 125 2.81 -0.28 -33.00
C LEU A 125 1.57 -0.51 -32.09
N PRO A 126 0.90 0.58 -31.65
CA PRO A 126 -0.35 0.45 -30.87
C PRO A 126 -1.46 -0.30 -31.60
N THR A 127 -1.38 -0.48 -32.92
CA THR A 127 -2.29 -1.29 -33.74
C THR A 127 -2.07 -2.81 -33.61
N GLY A 128 -1.02 -3.22 -32.85
CA GLY A 128 -0.57 -4.61 -32.74
C GLY A 128 0.46 -5.01 -33.81
N GLY A 129 0.82 -4.11 -34.72
CA GLY A 129 1.83 -4.35 -35.74
C GLY A 129 3.25 -4.20 -35.22
N PHE A 130 4.22 -4.66 -36.05
CA PHE A 130 5.66 -4.53 -35.83
C PHE A 130 6.30 -3.82 -37.01
N TYR A 131 7.30 -3.01 -36.75
CA TYR A 131 8.19 -2.44 -37.74
C TYR A 131 9.66 -2.72 -37.37
N ASP A 132 10.48 -2.89 -38.40
CA ASP A 132 11.93 -3.09 -38.25
C ASP A 132 12.62 -2.47 -39.44
N LEU A 133 13.48 -1.49 -39.19
CA LEU A 133 14.41 -0.93 -40.14
C LEU A 133 15.80 -1.42 -39.79
N SER A 134 16.40 -2.23 -40.64
CA SER A 134 17.72 -2.80 -40.42
C SER A 134 18.67 -2.51 -41.60
N GLY A 135 19.96 -2.39 -41.28
CA GLY A 135 21.04 -2.32 -42.24
C GLY A 135 22.11 -3.33 -41.89
N ASN A 136 22.51 -4.17 -42.83
CA ASN A 136 23.53 -5.19 -42.64
C ASN A 136 24.63 -5.03 -43.67
N LEU A 137 25.87 -4.88 -43.19
CA LEU A 137 27.09 -4.97 -43.98
C LEU A 137 27.65 -6.38 -43.82
N THR A 138 27.71 -7.10 -44.93
CA THR A 138 28.24 -8.46 -44.97
C THR A 138 29.50 -8.47 -45.79
N ARG A 139 30.54 -9.11 -45.28
CA ARG A 139 31.77 -9.39 -46.04
C ARG A 139 31.86 -10.88 -46.25
N TRP A 140 31.97 -11.27 -47.47
CA TRP A 140 32.23 -12.66 -47.89
C TRP A 140 33.69 -12.79 -48.35
N LYS A 141 34.42 -13.75 -47.82
CA LYS A 141 35.67 -14.25 -48.34
C LYS A 141 35.46 -15.70 -48.71
N ASP A 142 35.46 -15.96 -49.97
CA ASP A 142 35.23 -17.28 -50.55
C ASP A 142 36.50 -17.83 -51.19
N PHE A 143 36.74 -19.10 -50.94
CA PHE A 143 37.74 -19.89 -51.63
C PHE A 143 37.05 -21.12 -52.24
N SER A 144 37.12 -21.27 -53.54
CA SER A 144 36.54 -22.37 -54.27
C SER A 144 37.61 -23.02 -55.17
N ASP A 145 37.87 -24.28 -54.90
CA ASP A 145 38.71 -25.14 -55.79
C ASP A 145 37.80 -26.16 -56.45
N PHE A 146 37.78 -26.13 -57.76
CA PHE A 146 36.96 -27.03 -58.59
C PHE A 146 37.75 -28.28 -59.06
N GLY A 147 38.70 -28.71 -58.26
CA GLY A 147 39.44 -29.97 -58.53
C GLY A 147 40.29 -29.94 -59.77
N GLY A 148 40.92 -28.79 -60.10
CA GLY A 148 41.79 -28.60 -61.22
C GLY A 148 41.16 -28.35 -62.57
N LEU A 149 39.81 -28.21 -62.65
CA LEU A 149 39.08 -27.82 -63.87
C LEU A 149 39.34 -26.35 -64.25
N VAL A 150 39.41 -25.47 -63.24
CA VAL A 150 39.75 -24.07 -63.36
C VAL A 150 40.70 -23.70 -62.22
N PRO A 151 41.53 -22.64 -62.37
CA PRO A 151 42.31 -22.16 -61.22
C PRO A 151 41.43 -21.85 -60.01
N PRO A 152 41.90 -22.12 -58.78
CA PRO A 152 41.17 -21.80 -57.60
C PRO A 152 40.73 -20.33 -57.57
N ILE A 153 39.45 -20.10 -57.28
CA ILE A 153 38.86 -18.75 -57.26
C ILE A 153 38.86 -18.28 -55.81
N ARG A 154 39.32 -17.05 -55.59
CA ARG A 154 39.25 -16.35 -54.32
C ARG A 154 38.46 -15.07 -54.51
N THR A 155 37.35 -14.93 -53.82
CA THR A 155 36.57 -13.70 -53.85
C THR A 155 36.63 -12.99 -52.50
N ASN A 156 36.49 -11.68 -52.50
CA ASN A 156 36.34 -10.85 -51.31
C ASN A 156 35.34 -9.77 -51.65
N GLU A 157 34.10 -10.00 -51.26
CA GLU A 157 33.00 -9.15 -51.62
C GLU A 157 32.36 -8.50 -50.39
N TYR A 158 31.82 -7.31 -50.54
CA TYR A 158 31.07 -6.60 -49.54
C TYR A 158 29.66 -6.45 -50.04
N GLY A 159 28.69 -6.90 -49.23
CA GLY A 159 27.28 -6.67 -49.43
C GLY A 159 26.75 -5.71 -48.40
N PHE A 160 25.92 -4.80 -48.82
CA PHE A 160 25.17 -3.95 -47.91
C PHE A 160 23.66 -4.05 -48.25
N THR A 161 22.85 -4.34 -47.22
CA THR A 161 21.40 -4.46 -47.35
C THR A 161 20.73 -3.58 -46.32
N THR A 162 19.88 -2.67 -46.75
CA THR A 162 18.93 -1.99 -45.86
C THR A 162 17.56 -2.57 -46.10
N LEU A 163 16.80 -2.81 -45.03
CA LEU A 163 15.46 -3.39 -45.11
C LEU A 163 14.53 -2.76 -44.10
N LEU A 164 13.45 -2.16 -44.58
CA LEU A 164 12.28 -1.81 -43.78
C LEU A 164 11.28 -2.95 -43.89
N SER A 165 10.93 -3.58 -42.78
CA SER A 165 9.87 -4.58 -42.71
C SER A 165 8.76 -4.11 -41.79
N MET A 166 7.53 -4.33 -42.21
CA MET A 166 6.33 -4.06 -41.40
C MET A 166 5.41 -5.27 -41.46
N THR A 167 4.85 -5.63 -40.31
CA THR A 167 3.83 -6.68 -40.20
C THR A 167 2.67 -6.16 -39.40
N GLN A 168 1.45 -6.27 -39.93
CA GLN A 168 0.24 -5.78 -39.30
C GLN A 168 -0.79 -6.90 -39.21
N PRO A 169 -1.20 -7.33 -38.00
CA PRO A 169 -2.36 -8.19 -37.82
C PRO A 169 -3.64 -7.42 -38.16
N LEU A 170 -4.60 -8.08 -38.82
CA LEU A 170 -5.88 -7.48 -39.24
C LEU A 170 -7.11 -8.05 -38.50
N LEU A 171 -7.04 -9.26 -37.95
CA LEU A 171 -8.14 -9.91 -37.24
C LEU A 171 -7.80 -10.11 -35.78
N LYS A 172 -7.13 -11.24 -35.45
CA LYS A 172 -6.62 -11.48 -34.10
C LYS A 172 -5.50 -10.49 -33.79
N ASN A 173 -5.52 -9.88 -32.58
CA ASN A 173 -4.56 -8.88 -32.10
C ASN A 173 -4.60 -7.51 -32.82
N PHE A 174 -5.54 -7.26 -33.73
CA PHE A 174 -5.74 -5.92 -34.30
C PHE A 174 -6.41 -5.01 -33.26
N TRP A 175 -5.72 -3.97 -32.79
CA TRP A 175 -6.17 -3.06 -31.73
C TRP A 175 -6.53 -3.70 -30.40
N ILE A 176 -6.54 -5.04 -30.28
CA ILE A 176 -6.91 -5.81 -29.09
C ILE A 176 -5.85 -6.88 -28.87
N ASP A 177 -4.64 -6.46 -28.55
CA ASP A 177 -3.51 -7.31 -28.26
C ASP A 177 -3.23 -7.42 -26.74
N THR A 178 -2.29 -8.30 -26.37
CA THR A 178 -1.90 -8.53 -24.98
C THR A 178 -1.37 -7.27 -24.31
N ASP A 179 -0.60 -6.44 -25.04
CA ASP A 179 0.03 -5.26 -24.45
C ASP A 179 -1.00 -4.17 -24.14
N ARG A 180 -1.96 -3.97 -25.04
CA ARG A 180 -3.09 -3.07 -24.76
C ARG A 180 -3.98 -3.57 -23.64
N LEU A 181 -4.16 -4.91 -23.53
CA LEU A 181 -4.84 -5.49 -22.37
C LEU A 181 -4.12 -5.11 -21.09
N VAL A 182 -2.79 -5.31 -21.01
CA VAL A 182 -1.98 -4.98 -19.83
C VAL A 182 -2.09 -3.48 -19.50
N ILE A 183 -1.95 -2.60 -20.50
CA ILE A 183 -2.06 -1.15 -20.31
C ILE A 183 -3.46 -0.77 -19.77
N GLN A 184 -4.53 -1.31 -20.34
CA GLN A 184 -5.89 -1.01 -19.89
C GLN A 184 -6.16 -1.54 -18.49
N VAL A 185 -5.66 -2.73 -18.14
CA VAL A 185 -5.73 -3.30 -16.80
C VAL A 185 -4.95 -2.43 -15.80
N ASN A 186 -3.73 -1.99 -16.17
CA ASN A 186 -2.91 -1.13 -15.31
C ASN A 186 -3.56 0.25 -15.08
N LYS A 187 -4.27 0.81 -16.07
CA LYS A 187 -5.09 2.03 -15.88
C LYS A 187 -6.18 1.83 -14.82
N LYS A 188 -6.81 0.66 -14.80
CA LYS A 188 -7.82 0.35 -13.78
C LYS A 188 -7.18 0.08 -12.43
N ASN A 189 -6.03 -0.61 -12.39
CA ASN A 189 -5.28 -0.85 -11.16
C ASN A 189 -4.83 0.46 -10.50
N LEU A 190 -4.38 1.45 -11.28
CA LEU A 190 -4.05 2.78 -10.75
C LEU A 190 -5.28 3.41 -10.06
N LYS A 191 -6.45 3.43 -10.72
CA LYS A 191 -7.66 3.97 -10.11
C LYS A 191 -8.10 3.20 -8.87
N ILE A 192 -7.95 1.86 -8.87
CA ILE A 192 -8.23 1.03 -7.70
C ILE A 192 -7.29 1.38 -6.53
N SER A 193 -6.00 1.64 -6.81
CA SER A 193 -5.05 2.04 -5.77
C SER A 193 -5.31 3.44 -5.22
N GLU A 194 -5.77 4.39 -6.05
CA GLU A 194 -6.22 5.72 -5.59
C GLU A 194 -7.44 5.60 -4.64
N LEU A 195 -8.39 4.73 -4.97
CA LEU A 195 -9.53 4.45 -4.10
C LEU A 195 -9.14 3.68 -2.83
N ALA A 196 -8.11 2.82 -2.89
CA ALA A 196 -7.55 2.16 -1.71
C ALA A 196 -6.90 3.19 -0.77
N LEU A 197 -6.15 4.14 -1.31
CA LEU A 197 -5.61 5.25 -0.54
C LEU A 197 -6.74 6.08 0.11
N LEU A 198 -7.80 6.40 -0.64
CA LEU A 198 -8.98 7.10 -0.09
C LEU A 198 -9.59 6.34 1.08
N LYS A 199 -9.80 5.02 0.93
CA LYS A 199 -10.30 4.15 1.99
C LYS A 199 -9.39 4.18 3.22
N THR A 200 -8.08 4.12 3.02
CA THR A 200 -7.10 4.15 4.12
C THR A 200 -7.11 5.51 4.82
N ILE A 201 -7.26 6.63 4.09
CA ILE A 201 -7.43 7.96 4.68
C ILE A 201 -8.70 7.99 5.55
N MET A 202 -9.83 7.51 5.04
CA MET A 202 -11.10 7.47 5.78
C MET A 202 -10.99 6.64 7.07
N SER A 203 -10.38 5.45 6.99
CA SER A 203 -10.17 4.60 8.16
C SER A 203 -9.19 5.19 9.16
N THR A 204 -8.13 5.86 8.70
CA THR A 204 -7.17 6.54 9.59
C THR A 204 -7.84 7.66 10.37
N ILE A 205 -8.65 8.50 9.71
CA ILE A 205 -9.41 9.56 10.37
C ILE A 205 -10.39 9.00 11.39
N ALA A 206 -11.13 7.93 11.05
CA ALA A 206 -12.01 7.25 11.98
C ALA A 206 -11.26 6.72 13.22
N ASN A 207 -10.09 6.09 13.00
CA ASN A 207 -9.27 5.54 14.07
C ASN A 207 -8.68 6.65 14.96
N VAL A 208 -8.24 7.77 14.38
CA VAL A 208 -7.72 8.92 15.13
C VAL A 208 -8.82 9.56 15.97
N GLU A 209 -10.01 9.80 15.40
CA GLU A 209 -11.16 10.34 16.13
C GLU A 209 -11.58 9.40 17.26
N GLY A 210 -11.63 8.09 17.01
CA GLY A 210 -11.91 7.06 18.02
C GLY A 210 -10.89 7.04 19.15
N ALA A 211 -9.59 7.03 18.83
CA ALA A 211 -8.50 7.05 19.81
C ALA A 211 -8.45 8.36 20.61
N TYR A 212 -8.83 9.48 19.98
CA TYR A 212 -8.95 10.76 20.65
C TYR A 212 -10.05 10.75 21.73
N TYR A 213 -11.22 10.18 21.41
CA TYR A 213 -12.30 10.04 22.39
C TYR A 213 -11.97 9.01 23.48
N ASP A 214 -11.17 7.96 23.16
CA ASP A 214 -10.65 7.04 24.16
C ASP A 214 -9.68 7.74 25.12
N ALA A 215 -8.82 8.61 24.63
CA ALA A 215 -7.88 9.37 25.47
C ALA A 215 -8.65 10.33 26.41
N ILE A 216 -9.71 11.00 25.92
CA ILE A 216 -10.61 11.82 26.77
C ILE A 216 -11.24 10.95 27.84
N SER A 217 -11.85 9.81 27.46
CA SER A 217 -12.53 8.90 28.38
C SER A 217 -11.59 8.41 29.48
N ALA A 218 -10.39 7.97 29.12
CA ALA A 218 -9.41 7.47 30.07
C ALA A 218 -8.90 8.58 31.01
N SER A 219 -8.65 9.77 30.50
CA SER A 219 -8.22 10.93 31.29
C SER A 219 -9.30 11.37 32.29
N GLU A 220 -10.56 11.49 31.87
CA GLU A 220 -11.67 11.86 32.76
C GLU A 220 -11.98 10.73 33.77
N THR A 221 -11.85 9.46 33.39
CA THR A 221 -11.97 8.32 34.32
C THR A 221 -10.91 8.41 35.42
N LEU A 222 -9.66 8.66 35.06
CA LEU A 222 -8.57 8.84 36.03
C LEU A 222 -8.86 10.01 36.98
N LYS A 223 -9.35 11.13 36.46
CA LYS A 223 -9.70 12.31 37.25
C LYS A 223 -10.83 12.03 38.24
N VAL A 224 -11.86 11.29 37.81
CA VAL A 224 -12.98 10.86 38.69
C VAL A 224 -12.46 9.94 39.79
N GLN A 225 -11.63 8.95 39.46
CA GLN A 225 -11.10 7.99 40.44
C GLN A 225 -10.16 8.68 41.46
N ARG A 226 -9.26 9.57 41.01
CA ARG A 226 -8.43 10.38 41.90
C ARG A 226 -9.25 11.28 42.83
N GLY A 227 -10.29 11.93 42.27
CA GLY A 227 -11.20 12.74 43.08
C GLY A 227 -11.97 11.92 44.13
N THR A 228 -12.35 10.68 43.80
CA THR A 228 -12.98 9.75 44.76
C THR A 228 -12.00 9.32 45.83
N TYR A 229 -10.75 9.00 45.47
CA TYR A 229 -9.69 8.68 46.42
C TYR A 229 -9.44 9.80 47.42
N GLU A 230 -9.24 11.04 46.94
CA GLU A 230 -9.02 12.21 47.82
C GLU A 230 -10.15 12.45 48.81
N LYS A 231 -11.41 12.33 48.31
CA LYS A 231 -12.61 12.49 49.17
C LYS A 231 -12.73 11.38 50.22
N THR A 232 -12.34 10.14 49.86
CA THR A 232 -12.37 9.02 50.80
C THR A 232 -11.26 9.15 51.87
N LEU A 233 -10.06 9.62 51.49
CA LEU A 233 -9.01 9.95 52.45
C LEU A 233 -9.43 11.01 53.46
N LYS A 234 -10.09 12.06 53.01
CA LYS A 234 -10.64 13.10 53.91
C LYS A 234 -11.65 12.51 54.89
N LEU A 235 -12.56 11.65 54.39
CA LEU A 235 -13.54 10.99 55.24
C LEU A 235 -12.87 10.08 56.29
N LEU A 236 -11.80 9.37 55.92
CA LEU A 236 -11.02 8.55 56.84
C LEU A 236 -10.37 9.40 57.96
N GLN A 237 -9.83 10.56 57.60
CA GLN A 237 -9.27 11.50 58.59
C GLN A 237 -10.32 12.04 59.56
N ASP A 238 -11.51 12.40 59.05
CA ASP A 238 -12.64 12.85 59.85
C ASP A 238 -13.13 11.77 60.82
N VAL A 239 -13.26 10.53 60.34
CA VAL A 239 -13.66 9.39 61.16
C VAL A 239 -12.60 9.06 62.24
N ARG A 240 -11.33 9.10 61.92
CA ARG A 240 -10.25 8.94 62.90
C ARG A 240 -10.33 9.98 64.03
N SER A 241 -10.57 11.22 63.68
CA SER A 241 -10.75 12.29 64.68
C SER A 241 -11.96 12.06 65.59
N ARG A 242 -13.07 11.55 65.05
CA ARG A 242 -14.30 11.24 65.81
C ARG A 242 -14.12 9.99 66.71
N ILE A 243 -13.35 8.96 66.28
CA ILE A 243 -12.99 7.80 67.08
C ILE A 243 -12.13 8.24 68.27
N GLN A 244 -11.14 9.13 68.02
CA GLN A 244 -10.32 9.70 69.11
C GLN A 244 -11.14 10.52 70.09
N ALA A 245 -12.20 11.19 69.65
CA ALA A 245 -13.14 11.92 70.50
C ALA A 245 -14.17 11.00 71.20
N GLY A 246 -14.13 9.67 70.99
CA GLY A 246 -15.04 8.70 71.58
C GLY A 246 -16.47 8.69 71.02
N THR A 247 -16.71 9.35 69.88
CA THR A 247 -18.03 9.51 69.29
C THR A 247 -18.34 8.50 68.17
N MET A 248 -17.35 7.61 67.82
CA MET A 248 -17.48 6.63 66.77
C MET A 248 -16.77 5.31 67.10
N PRO A 249 -17.33 4.13 66.73
CA PRO A 249 -16.68 2.84 66.94
C PRO A 249 -15.43 2.66 66.10
N ALA A 250 -14.37 2.00 66.67
CA ALA A 250 -13.10 1.74 65.96
C ALA A 250 -13.24 0.85 64.69
N VAL A 251 -14.33 0.09 64.56
CA VAL A 251 -14.61 -0.76 63.39
C VAL A 251 -14.79 0.07 62.11
N GLU A 252 -15.31 1.28 62.19
CA GLU A 252 -15.52 2.21 61.06
C GLU A 252 -14.22 2.57 60.35
N GLU A 253 -13.10 2.71 61.12
CA GLU A 253 -11.77 2.99 60.54
C GLU A 253 -11.30 1.85 59.63
N LYS A 254 -11.45 0.56 60.10
CA LYS A 254 -11.02 -0.60 59.32
C LYS A 254 -11.80 -0.75 58.00
N LEU A 255 -13.11 -0.41 58.00
CA LEU A 255 -13.93 -0.40 56.77
C LEU A 255 -13.44 0.65 55.79
N LEU A 256 -13.12 1.85 56.25
CA LEU A 256 -12.61 2.92 55.41
C LEU A 256 -11.19 2.66 54.92
N ASP A 257 -10.32 2.07 55.74
CA ASP A 257 -9.00 1.66 55.29
C ASP A 257 -9.08 0.64 54.15
N TYR A 258 -9.99 -0.34 54.24
CA TYR A 258 -10.26 -1.29 53.14
C TYR A 258 -10.71 -0.55 51.86
N ASP A 259 -11.63 0.41 51.98
CA ASP A 259 -12.11 1.18 50.84
C ASP A 259 -11.03 2.04 50.19
N VAL A 260 -10.15 2.66 50.97
CA VAL A 260 -8.99 3.41 50.48
C VAL A 260 -8.07 2.49 49.67
N VAL A 261 -7.79 1.27 50.15
CA VAL A 261 -6.95 0.31 49.43
C VAL A 261 -7.62 -0.11 48.12
N SER A 262 -8.94 -0.42 48.14
CA SER A 262 -9.70 -0.76 46.95
C SER A 262 -9.71 0.35 45.89
N ILE A 263 -9.94 1.61 46.31
CA ILE A 263 -9.93 2.77 45.40
C ILE A 263 -8.52 3.04 44.86
N THR A 264 -7.46 2.71 45.63
CA THR A 264 -6.08 2.83 45.14
C THR A 264 -5.83 1.89 43.96
N GLU A 265 -6.38 0.67 44.00
CA GLU A 265 -6.33 -0.28 42.87
C GLU A 265 -7.05 0.28 41.64
N ASP A 266 -8.24 0.88 41.82
CA ASP A 266 -8.99 1.53 40.74
C ASP A 266 -8.21 2.70 40.12
N VAL A 267 -7.51 3.51 40.94
CA VAL A 267 -6.66 4.61 40.45
C VAL A 267 -5.49 4.07 39.61
N VAL A 268 -4.78 3.05 40.12
CA VAL A 268 -3.65 2.44 39.38
C VAL A 268 -4.12 1.84 38.04
N SER A 269 -5.28 1.17 38.05
CA SER A 269 -5.90 0.65 36.83
C SER A 269 -6.25 1.77 35.84
N ALA A 270 -6.83 2.87 36.31
CA ALA A 270 -7.16 4.04 35.48
C ALA A 270 -5.90 4.75 34.95
N GLU A 271 -4.80 4.82 35.74
CA GLU A 271 -3.52 5.36 35.29
C GLU A 271 -2.93 4.55 34.13
N ARG A 272 -2.97 3.22 34.25
CA ARG A 272 -2.56 2.33 33.18
C ARG A 272 -3.41 2.54 31.93
N ALA A 273 -4.75 2.51 32.06
CA ALA A 273 -5.66 2.67 30.94
C ALA A 273 -5.46 4.03 30.21
N ASN A 274 -5.20 5.10 30.98
CA ASN A 274 -4.87 6.41 30.41
C ASN A 274 -3.52 6.37 29.66
N GLY A 275 -2.51 5.70 30.19
CA GLY A 275 -1.24 5.50 29.52
C GLY A 275 -1.39 4.74 28.19
N ASP A 276 -2.17 3.65 28.18
CA ASP A 276 -2.43 2.83 27.00
C ASP A 276 -3.22 3.61 25.93
N ALA A 277 -4.24 4.38 26.31
CA ALA A 277 -5.03 5.20 25.38
C ALA A 277 -4.16 6.31 24.75
N GLN A 278 -3.33 6.97 25.54
CA GLN A 278 -2.39 7.98 25.02
C GLN A 278 -1.31 7.39 24.12
N ALA A 279 -0.82 6.19 24.42
CA ALA A 279 0.14 5.50 23.55
C ALA A 279 -0.50 5.12 22.21
N SER A 280 -1.74 4.65 22.23
CA SER A 280 -2.52 4.32 21.02
C SER A 280 -2.73 5.56 20.15
N LEU A 281 -3.11 6.68 20.74
CA LEU A 281 -3.29 7.95 20.00
C LEU A 281 -1.94 8.41 19.41
N ARG A 282 -0.85 8.44 20.18
CA ARG A 282 0.49 8.82 19.71
C ARG A 282 0.94 7.98 18.51
N ASN A 283 0.72 6.67 18.55
CA ASN A 283 1.07 5.78 17.45
C ASN A 283 0.37 6.09 16.13
N LEU A 284 -0.79 6.73 16.18
CA LEU A 284 -1.51 7.17 14.98
C LEU A 284 -1.03 8.52 14.44
N LEU A 285 -0.40 9.35 15.29
CA LEU A 285 -0.05 10.74 15.00
C LEU A 285 1.40 10.94 14.57
N THR A 286 2.32 10.00 14.83
CA THR A 286 3.75 10.21 14.61
C THR A 286 4.42 9.02 13.93
N GLU A 287 5.48 9.31 13.19
CA GLU A 287 6.40 8.32 12.62
C GLU A 287 7.41 7.83 13.67
N GLU A 288 7.87 8.74 14.54
CA GLU A 288 8.87 8.44 15.56
C GLU A 288 8.32 8.69 16.97
N LEU A 289 8.13 7.58 17.72
CA LEU A 289 7.66 7.64 19.10
C LEU A 289 8.68 8.26 20.07
N LYS A 290 9.95 8.34 19.68
CA LYS A 290 11.02 8.90 20.52
C LYS A 290 10.77 10.35 20.92
N ASP A 291 10.25 11.15 19.99
CA ASP A 291 9.98 12.59 20.19
C ASP A 291 8.81 12.84 21.15
N TRP A 292 8.06 11.78 21.47
CA TRP A 292 6.88 11.84 22.34
C TRP A 292 7.06 11.14 23.68
N VAL A 293 8.29 10.68 23.97
CA VAL A 293 8.58 10.08 25.27
C VAL A 293 8.38 11.11 26.38
N GLY A 294 7.55 10.77 27.38
CA GLY A 294 7.20 11.68 28.48
C GLY A 294 6.18 12.78 28.13
N THR A 295 5.68 12.84 26.88
CA THR A 295 4.65 13.81 26.49
C THR A 295 3.26 13.27 26.81
N THR A 296 2.45 14.05 27.53
CA THR A 296 1.04 13.76 27.79
C THR A 296 0.18 14.59 26.83
N ILE A 297 -0.79 13.99 26.18
CA ILE A 297 -1.74 14.68 25.31
C ILE A 297 -2.93 15.14 26.16
N ASP A 298 -3.19 16.43 26.19
CA ASP A 298 -4.41 17.00 26.76
C ASP A 298 -5.38 17.30 25.61
N ALA A 299 -6.44 16.51 25.55
CA ALA A 299 -7.47 16.62 24.52
C ALA A 299 -8.38 17.82 24.83
N SER A 300 -8.24 18.90 24.06
CA SER A 300 -8.91 20.17 24.32
C SER A 300 -10.34 20.27 23.78
N THR A 301 -10.74 19.38 22.85
CA THR A 301 -12.06 19.41 22.21
C THR A 301 -13.09 18.68 23.09
N PRO A 302 -14.19 19.33 23.51
CA PRO A 302 -15.23 18.66 24.29
C PRO A 302 -15.97 17.62 23.45
N LEU A 303 -16.50 16.59 24.12
CA LEU A 303 -17.35 15.58 23.49
C LEU A 303 -18.67 16.22 23.02
N PRO A 304 -19.00 16.17 21.72
CA PRO A 304 -20.26 16.73 21.25
C PRO A 304 -21.46 15.86 21.67
N GLU A 305 -22.52 16.53 22.13
CA GLU A 305 -23.81 15.90 22.48
C GLU A 305 -24.90 16.44 21.54
N ILE A 306 -24.84 16.04 20.28
CA ILE A 306 -25.78 16.44 19.23
C ILE A 306 -26.48 15.19 18.73
N GLU A 307 -27.82 15.17 18.81
CA GLU A 307 -28.63 14.07 18.27
C GLU A 307 -28.57 14.08 16.75
N GLU A 308 -28.12 12.97 16.16
CA GLU A 308 -28.19 12.73 14.72
C GLU A 308 -29.35 11.80 14.39
N GLN A 309 -30.21 12.27 13.48
CA GLN A 309 -31.33 11.45 13.01
C GLN A 309 -30.84 10.46 11.96
N PHE A 310 -31.14 9.19 12.16
CA PHE A 310 -30.83 8.12 11.22
C PHE A 310 -31.96 7.91 10.22
N ASN A 311 -31.69 8.16 8.93
CA ASN A 311 -32.56 7.78 7.82
C ASN A 311 -31.91 6.64 7.04
N GLN A 312 -32.44 5.44 7.17
CA GLN A 312 -31.87 4.22 6.58
C GLN A 312 -31.75 4.29 5.05
N ILE A 313 -32.78 4.80 4.36
CA ILE A 313 -32.80 4.82 2.88
C ILE A 313 -31.77 5.81 2.33
N GLU A 314 -31.69 6.98 2.93
CA GLU A 314 -30.74 8.03 2.55
C GLU A 314 -29.31 7.58 2.83
N SER A 315 -29.04 7.10 4.04
CA SER A 315 -27.74 6.56 4.44
C SER A 315 -27.25 5.40 3.55
N TRP A 316 -28.18 4.54 3.13
CA TRP A 316 -27.85 3.47 2.18
C TRP A 316 -27.50 4.01 0.80
N ARG A 317 -28.24 4.99 0.30
CA ARG A 317 -27.95 5.64 -1.00
C ARG A 317 -26.57 6.31 -0.98
N ASP A 318 -26.24 7.02 0.09
CA ASP A 318 -24.96 7.68 0.25
C ASP A 318 -23.83 6.65 0.31
N ALA A 319 -24.00 5.58 1.07
CA ALA A 319 -23.02 4.49 1.14
C ALA A 319 -22.74 3.86 -0.23
N MET A 320 -23.79 3.63 -1.04
CA MET A 320 -23.65 3.04 -2.38
C MET A 320 -22.95 3.96 -3.37
N THR A 321 -22.97 5.28 -3.15
CA THR A 321 -22.33 6.27 -4.05
C THR A 321 -20.96 6.70 -3.58
N LYS A 322 -20.72 6.78 -2.26
CA LYS A 322 -19.52 7.39 -1.67
C LYS A 322 -18.48 6.39 -1.20
N ARG A 323 -18.87 5.13 -0.91
CA ARG A 323 -17.92 4.14 -0.39
C ARG A 323 -16.91 3.70 -1.45
N PRO A 324 -15.60 3.83 -1.18
CA PRO A 324 -14.55 3.45 -2.13
C PRO A 324 -14.60 1.98 -2.57
N GLU A 325 -15.09 1.08 -1.70
CA GLU A 325 -15.16 -0.36 -1.97
C GLU A 325 -16.13 -0.69 -3.13
N ILE A 326 -17.23 0.03 -3.26
CA ILE A 326 -18.17 -0.12 -4.38
C ILE A 326 -17.49 0.29 -5.69
N LEU A 327 -16.83 1.45 -5.67
CA LEU A 327 -16.12 1.97 -6.84
C LEU A 327 -14.97 1.04 -7.26
N GLN A 328 -14.24 0.46 -6.30
CA GLN A 328 -13.21 -0.54 -6.57
C GLN A 328 -13.80 -1.80 -7.20
N MET A 329 -14.94 -2.29 -6.71
CA MET A 329 -15.60 -3.46 -7.27
C MET A 329 -16.12 -3.21 -8.70
N GLN A 330 -16.66 -2.01 -8.98
CA GLN A 330 -17.04 -1.60 -10.33
C GLN A 330 -15.83 -1.61 -11.28
N LEU A 331 -14.69 -1.06 -10.88
CA LEU A 331 -13.47 -1.09 -11.66
C LEU A 331 -12.94 -2.52 -11.88
N ASN A 332 -13.09 -3.41 -10.89
CA ASN A 332 -12.75 -4.82 -11.05
C ASN A 332 -13.67 -5.52 -12.08
N LEU A 333 -14.96 -5.19 -12.09
CA LEU A 333 -15.89 -5.67 -13.11
C LEU A 333 -15.50 -5.18 -14.51
N GLU A 334 -15.11 -3.91 -14.64
CA GLU A 334 -14.61 -3.37 -15.90
C GLU A 334 -13.32 -4.05 -16.37
N LYS A 335 -12.42 -4.44 -15.43
CA LYS A 335 -11.24 -5.26 -15.77
C LYS A 335 -11.62 -6.61 -16.35
N GLN A 336 -12.63 -7.28 -15.78
CA GLN A 336 -13.13 -8.54 -16.33
C GLN A 336 -13.73 -8.34 -17.74
N ASP A 337 -14.44 -7.24 -17.97
CA ASP A 337 -14.97 -6.92 -19.29
C ASP A 337 -13.88 -6.64 -20.33
N ILE A 338 -12.76 -6.00 -19.91
CA ILE A 338 -11.59 -5.79 -20.76
C ILE A 338 -10.94 -7.13 -21.12
N ALA A 339 -10.72 -8.02 -20.12
CA ALA A 339 -10.17 -9.36 -20.35
C ALA A 339 -11.06 -10.18 -21.27
N LEU A 340 -12.36 -10.14 -21.06
CA LEU A 340 -13.33 -10.88 -21.90
C LEU A 340 -13.33 -10.41 -23.36
N ARG A 341 -13.19 -9.09 -23.60
CA ARG A 341 -13.05 -8.54 -24.98
C ARG A 341 -11.78 -9.06 -25.65
N TYR A 342 -10.68 -9.09 -24.92
CA TYR A 342 -9.41 -9.64 -25.40
C TYR A 342 -9.56 -11.13 -25.73
N ASP A 343 -10.10 -11.95 -24.84
CA ASP A 343 -10.25 -13.38 -25.05
C ASP A 343 -11.23 -13.70 -26.19
N ARG A 344 -12.26 -12.88 -26.37
CA ARG A 344 -13.12 -12.96 -27.54
C ARG A 344 -12.36 -12.72 -28.86
N ASN A 345 -11.44 -11.75 -28.87
CA ASN A 345 -10.58 -11.49 -30.03
C ASN A 345 -9.64 -12.66 -30.30
N GLN A 346 -9.19 -13.38 -29.25
CA GLN A 346 -8.33 -14.56 -29.41
C GLN A 346 -9.04 -15.77 -30.04
N LEU A 347 -10.38 -15.75 -30.19
CA LEU A 347 -11.13 -16.78 -30.88
C LEU A 347 -11.02 -16.67 -32.41
N TYR A 348 -10.69 -15.50 -32.95
CA TYR A 348 -10.56 -15.27 -34.38
C TYR A 348 -9.31 -15.93 -34.96
N PRO A 349 -9.34 -16.28 -36.26
CA PRO A 349 -8.13 -16.59 -37.03
C PRO A 349 -7.17 -15.41 -37.02
N SER A 350 -5.85 -15.65 -37.16
CA SER A 350 -4.92 -14.57 -37.46
C SER A 350 -4.81 -14.34 -38.96
N LEU A 351 -4.88 -13.08 -39.37
CA LEU A 351 -4.56 -12.61 -40.72
C LEU A 351 -3.51 -11.52 -40.58
N ASP A 352 -2.27 -11.84 -40.95
CA ASP A 352 -1.14 -10.95 -40.84
C ASP A 352 -0.73 -10.50 -42.26
N ILE A 353 -0.71 -9.20 -42.50
CA ILE A 353 -0.16 -8.62 -43.74
C ILE A 353 1.25 -8.14 -43.42
N SER A 354 2.20 -8.55 -44.27
CA SER A 354 3.58 -8.12 -44.19
C SER A 354 4.01 -7.41 -45.46
N GLY A 355 4.85 -6.39 -45.30
CA GLY A 355 5.50 -5.69 -46.37
C GLY A 355 6.96 -5.45 -46.06
N THR A 356 7.80 -5.62 -47.03
CA THR A 356 9.24 -5.33 -46.95
C THR A 356 9.66 -4.46 -48.10
N TYR A 357 10.50 -3.47 -47.83
CA TYR A 357 11.14 -2.64 -48.84
C TYR A 357 12.56 -2.33 -48.41
N GLY A 358 13.49 -2.44 -49.35
CA GLY A 358 14.88 -2.18 -49.04
C GLY A 358 15.75 -1.95 -50.28
N LEU A 359 17.04 -1.75 -50.02
CA LEU A 359 18.07 -1.59 -51.03
C LEU A 359 19.20 -2.58 -50.75
N ASN A 360 19.77 -3.16 -51.80
CA ASN A 360 20.93 -3.98 -51.66
C ASN A 360 22.02 -3.57 -52.64
N ALA A 361 23.26 -3.88 -52.29
CA ALA A 361 24.43 -3.73 -53.17
C ALA A 361 25.46 -4.79 -52.81
N VAL A 362 26.14 -5.32 -53.79
CA VAL A 362 27.31 -6.21 -53.64
C VAL A 362 28.40 -5.73 -54.57
N GLN A 363 29.60 -5.50 -54.03
CA GLN A 363 30.78 -5.05 -54.76
C GLN A 363 32.07 -5.63 -54.16
N PRO A 364 33.15 -5.71 -54.92
CA PRO A 364 34.46 -6.15 -54.40
C PRO A 364 35.09 -5.19 -53.37
N GLY A 365 34.62 -3.94 -53.25
CA GLY A 365 35.15 -2.94 -52.34
C GLY A 365 34.05 -2.31 -51.48
N LEU A 366 34.40 -1.93 -50.23
CA LEU A 366 33.45 -1.32 -49.28
C LEU A 366 32.92 0.04 -49.81
N ASP A 367 33.80 0.94 -50.27
CA ASP A 367 33.43 2.27 -50.76
C ASP A 367 32.51 2.18 -51.99
N SER A 368 32.78 1.23 -52.89
CA SER A 368 31.94 0.99 -54.07
C SER A 368 30.57 0.43 -53.70
N THR A 369 30.49 -0.39 -52.61
CA THR A 369 29.22 -0.92 -52.10
C THR A 369 28.37 0.19 -51.50
N ILE A 370 28.95 1.06 -50.69
CA ILE A 370 28.27 2.24 -50.10
C ILE A 370 27.76 3.18 -51.19
N GLY A 371 28.63 3.59 -52.13
CA GLY A 371 28.24 4.46 -53.23
C GLY A 371 27.16 3.87 -54.16
N ARG A 372 27.00 2.54 -54.20
CA ARG A 372 25.93 1.89 -54.95
C ARG A 372 24.58 1.93 -54.24
N ILE A 373 24.57 1.83 -52.90
CA ILE A 373 23.39 2.04 -52.10
C ILE A 373 22.87 3.47 -52.21
N GLU A 374 23.76 4.46 -52.18
CA GLU A 374 23.39 5.87 -52.31
C GLU A 374 22.67 6.19 -53.66
N ARG A 375 23.01 5.45 -54.72
CA ARG A 375 22.35 5.57 -56.02
C ARG A 375 21.00 4.88 -56.10
N ALA A 376 20.61 4.08 -55.08
CA ALA A 376 19.35 3.35 -54.97
C ALA A 376 18.97 2.49 -56.20
N ASN A 377 19.99 1.94 -56.91
CA ASN A 377 19.78 1.25 -58.19
C ASN A 377 19.19 -0.17 -58.05
N HIS A 378 19.23 -0.77 -56.87
CA HIS A 378 18.76 -2.13 -56.66
C HIS A 378 17.83 -2.17 -55.47
N SER A 379 16.53 -2.15 -55.74
CA SER A 379 15.49 -2.28 -54.71
C SER A 379 15.14 -3.74 -54.46
N VAL A 380 14.85 -4.05 -53.21
CA VAL A 380 14.27 -5.31 -52.78
C VAL A 380 12.90 -4.99 -52.18
N TYR A 381 11.88 -5.61 -52.64
CA TYR A 381 10.53 -5.47 -52.08
C TYR A 381 9.79 -6.79 -52.03
N GLY A 382 8.97 -6.95 -51.03
CA GLY A 382 8.11 -8.10 -50.88
C GLY A 382 6.82 -7.71 -50.13
N TYR A 383 5.76 -8.38 -50.45
CA TYR A 383 4.51 -8.27 -49.70
C TYR A 383 3.86 -9.64 -49.59
N GLY A 384 3.15 -9.87 -48.52
CA GLY A 384 2.50 -11.15 -48.28
C GLY A 384 1.39 -11.05 -47.27
N ALA A 385 0.54 -12.05 -47.27
CA ALA A 385 -0.51 -12.24 -46.28
C ALA A 385 -0.49 -13.67 -45.81
N ILE A 386 -0.56 -13.85 -44.48
CA ILE A 386 -0.61 -15.19 -43.86
C ILE A 386 -1.91 -15.30 -43.08
N LEU A 387 -2.78 -16.23 -43.49
CA LEU A 387 -3.99 -16.57 -42.74
C LEU A 387 -3.73 -17.88 -41.97
N THR A 388 -3.81 -17.80 -40.64
CA THR A 388 -3.68 -18.97 -39.77
C THR A 388 -5.03 -19.26 -39.09
N ILE A 389 -5.59 -20.42 -39.37
CA ILE A 389 -6.89 -20.86 -38.80
C ILE A 389 -6.62 -21.99 -37.82
N PRO A 390 -6.79 -21.78 -36.51
CA PRO A 390 -6.61 -22.84 -35.51
C PRO A 390 -7.76 -23.85 -35.59
N LEU A 391 -7.43 -25.07 -35.93
CA LEU A 391 -8.42 -26.17 -35.99
C LEU A 391 -8.76 -26.61 -34.56
N GLY A 392 -9.96 -26.29 -34.06
CA GLY A 392 -10.43 -26.65 -32.73
C GLY A 392 -10.31 -25.52 -31.70
N ASN A 393 -9.22 -24.75 -31.64
CA ASN A 393 -8.99 -23.57 -30.77
C ASN A 393 -9.44 -23.76 -29.31
N ARG A 394 -9.17 -24.97 -28.74
CA ARG A 394 -9.66 -25.37 -27.40
C ARG A 394 -9.16 -24.46 -26.29
N THR A 395 -7.89 -24.04 -26.35
CA THR A 395 -7.29 -23.18 -25.35
C THR A 395 -7.98 -21.82 -25.27
N ALA A 396 -8.17 -21.13 -26.41
CA ALA A 396 -8.82 -19.83 -26.42
C ALA A 396 -10.31 -19.94 -26.05
N ARG A 397 -11.01 -20.99 -26.54
CA ARG A 397 -12.40 -21.25 -26.14
C ARG A 397 -12.54 -21.54 -24.66
N GLY A 398 -11.62 -22.33 -24.09
CA GLY A 398 -11.58 -22.62 -22.66
C GLY A 398 -11.39 -21.36 -21.85
N LYS A 399 -10.38 -20.54 -22.21
CA LYS A 399 -10.08 -19.29 -21.51
C LYS A 399 -11.24 -18.30 -21.58
N TYR A 400 -11.84 -18.10 -22.75
CA TYR A 400 -13.02 -17.26 -22.90
C TYR A 400 -14.18 -17.69 -21.99
N LYS A 401 -14.45 -19.01 -21.87
CA LYS A 401 -15.48 -19.53 -20.95
C LYS A 401 -15.12 -19.30 -19.50
N VAL A 402 -13.85 -19.50 -19.11
CA VAL A 402 -13.36 -19.21 -17.75
C VAL A 402 -13.61 -17.75 -17.40
N ASP A 403 -13.27 -16.81 -18.30
CA ASP A 403 -13.46 -15.38 -18.03
C ASP A 403 -14.94 -14.99 -18.03
N GLN A 404 -15.80 -15.68 -18.82
CA GLN A 404 -17.26 -15.52 -18.72
C GLN A 404 -17.78 -15.92 -17.32
N GLU A 405 -17.35 -17.06 -16.79
CA GLU A 405 -17.72 -17.48 -15.44
C GLU A 405 -17.10 -16.56 -14.39
N GLY A 406 -15.85 -16.12 -14.56
CA GLY A 406 -15.19 -15.14 -13.70
C GLY A 406 -15.99 -13.82 -13.63
N ARG A 407 -16.51 -13.34 -14.76
CA ARG A 407 -17.39 -12.17 -14.78
C ARG A 407 -18.70 -12.39 -14.01
N LYS A 408 -19.34 -13.56 -14.17
CA LYS A 408 -20.55 -13.88 -13.39
C LYS A 408 -20.25 -13.94 -11.90
N GLN A 409 -19.12 -14.52 -11.51
CA GLN A 409 -18.65 -14.55 -10.13
C GLN A 409 -18.44 -13.12 -9.58
N ALA A 410 -17.80 -12.22 -10.36
CA ALA A 410 -17.59 -10.83 -9.95
C ALA A 410 -18.91 -10.07 -9.75
N VAL A 411 -19.94 -10.35 -10.58
CA VAL A 411 -21.29 -9.78 -10.39
C VAL A 411 -21.92 -10.27 -9.08
N LEU A 412 -21.74 -11.54 -8.73
CA LEU A 412 -22.24 -12.08 -7.45
C LEU A 412 -21.49 -11.49 -6.27
N GLN A 413 -20.17 -11.29 -6.39
CA GLN A 413 -19.36 -10.62 -5.38
C GLN A 413 -19.78 -9.15 -5.17
N MET A 414 -20.13 -8.46 -6.24
CA MET A 414 -20.70 -7.10 -6.15
C MET A 414 -22.01 -7.10 -5.35
N LYS A 415 -22.93 -8.00 -5.65
CA LYS A 415 -24.19 -8.14 -4.90
C LYS A 415 -23.95 -8.49 -3.43
N GLN A 416 -22.98 -9.36 -3.15
CA GLN A 416 -22.60 -9.70 -1.78
C GLN A 416 -22.08 -8.47 -1.03
N LEU A 417 -21.23 -7.64 -1.67
CA LEU A 417 -20.74 -6.39 -1.11
C LEU A 417 -21.88 -5.39 -0.85
N GLU A 418 -22.82 -5.24 -1.78
CA GLU A 418 -24.02 -4.41 -1.61
C GLU A 418 -24.83 -4.83 -0.38
N MET A 419 -25.06 -6.13 -0.21
CA MET A 419 -25.77 -6.68 0.95
C MET A 419 -25.00 -6.43 2.26
N GLN A 420 -23.68 -6.59 2.23
CA GLN A 420 -22.83 -6.31 3.39
C GLN A 420 -22.91 -4.84 3.80
N ILE A 421 -22.82 -3.92 2.83
CA ILE A 421 -22.91 -2.48 3.07
C ILE A 421 -24.27 -2.10 3.67
N LEU A 422 -25.38 -2.66 3.14
CA LEU A 422 -26.70 -2.44 3.70
C LEU A 422 -26.77 -2.86 5.16
N THR A 423 -26.23 -4.05 5.48
CA THR A 423 -26.17 -4.59 6.84
C THR A 423 -25.30 -3.72 7.75
N ASP A 424 -24.12 -3.26 7.26
CA ASP A 424 -23.23 -2.38 8.02
C ASP A 424 -23.92 -1.04 8.37
N VAL A 425 -24.59 -0.41 7.40
CA VAL A 425 -25.34 0.85 7.61
C VAL A 425 -26.48 0.65 8.59
N GLU A 426 -27.25 -0.43 8.47
CA GLU A 426 -28.35 -0.72 9.39
C GLU A 426 -27.85 -0.98 10.82
N ASN A 427 -26.77 -1.75 10.99
CA ASN A 427 -26.19 -2.03 12.29
C ASN A 427 -25.63 -0.75 12.94
N SER A 428 -24.90 0.08 12.19
CA SER A 428 -24.35 1.34 12.70
C SER A 428 -25.46 2.34 13.05
N GLY A 429 -26.55 2.41 12.28
CA GLY A 429 -27.70 3.24 12.59
C GLY A 429 -28.46 2.78 13.86
N ARG A 430 -28.63 1.46 14.03
CA ARG A 430 -29.20 0.90 15.28
C ARG A 430 -28.31 1.20 16.48
N GLN A 431 -26.99 1.01 16.32
CA GLN A 431 -26.01 1.32 17.38
C GLN A 431 -26.05 2.81 17.76
N LEU A 432 -26.09 3.71 16.78
CA LEU A 432 -26.20 5.15 17.00
C LEU A 432 -27.44 5.49 17.82
N SER A 433 -28.61 4.99 17.42
CA SER A 433 -29.88 5.24 18.12
C SER A 433 -29.91 4.64 19.53
N ALA A 434 -29.32 3.43 19.72
CA ALA A 434 -29.25 2.78 21.01
C ALA A 434 -28.34 3.50 22.00
N THR A 435 -27.15 3.94 21.53
CA THR A 435 -26.21 4.67 22.38
C THR A 435 -26.72 6.06 22.76
N TRP A 436 -27.41 6.78 21.86
CA TRP A 436 -28.07 8.04 22.18
C TRP A 436 -29.08 7.88 23.32
N ARG A 437 -29.97 6.87 23.21
CA ARG A 437 -31.00 6.65 24.24
C ARG A 437 -30.43 6.29 25.61
N ARG A 438 -29.18 5.86 25.72
CA ARG A 438 -28.50 5.56 26.98
C ARG A 438 -28.01 6.81 27.72
N ILE A 439 -27.80 7.94 27.04
CA ILE A 439 -27.22 9.15 27.63
C ILE A 439 -28.16 9.75 28.68
N GLU A 440 -29.43 9.95 28.35
CA GLU A 440 -30.38 10.58 29.26
C GLU A 440 -30.67 9.79 30.54
N PRO A 441 -30.93 8.46 30.49
CA PRO A 441 -30.99 7.64 31.70
C PRO A 441 -29.72 7.67 32.55
N ALA A 442 -28.53 7.69 31.93
CA ALA A 442 -27.25 7.79 32.64
C ALA A 442 -27.12 9.13 33.38
N LYS A 443 -27.51 10.24 32.74
CA LYS A 443 -27.53 11.57 33.37
C LYS A 443 -28.49 11.62 34.56
N ARG A 444 -29.68 11.03 34.43
CA ARG A 444 -30.66 10.95 35.52
C ARG A 444 -30.15 10.07 36.67
N ALA A 445 -29.53 8.93 36.37
CA ALA A 445 -28.92 8.08 37.39
C ALA A 445 -27.82 8.83 38.17
N ARG A 446 -26.96 9.60 37.49
CA ARG A 446 -25.97 10.47 38.14
C ARG A 446 -26.60 11.47 39.06
N ALA A 447 -27.61 12.21 38.61
CA ALA A 447 -28.31 13.23 39.40
C ALA A 447 -28.96 12.64 40.68
N LEU A 448 -29.61 11.47 40.55
CA LEU A 448 -30.17 10.74 41.71
C LEU A 448 -29.10 10.22 42.66
N ALA A 449 -28.00 9.68 42.16
CA ALA A 449 -26.89 9.20 42.99
C ALA A 449 -26.24 10.37 43.76
N GLU A 450 -26.15 11.55 43.17
CA GLU A 450 -25.64 12.78 43.82
C GLU A 450 -26.56 13.20 44.97
N GLN A 451 -27.88 13.20 44.78
CA GLN A 451 -28.86 13.49 45.82
C GLN A 451 -28.81 12.46 46.97
N VAL A 452 -28.65 11.16 46.64
CA VAL A 452 -28.51 10.11 47.66
C VAL A 452 -27.24 10.34 48.48
N LEU A 453 -26.09 10.62 47.84
CA LEU A 453 -24.85 10.90 48.55
C LEU A 453 -25.00 12.11 49.49
N GLN A 454 -25.57 13.20 49.01
CA GLN A 454 -25.79 14.40 49.82
C GLN A 454 -26.68 14.11 51.03
N SER A 455 -27.74 13.27 50.86
CA SER A 455 -28.59 12.84 51.95
C SER A 455 -27.81 12.02 52.99
N GLU A 456 -27.00 11.02 52.54
CA GLU A 456 -26.23 10.19 53.46
C GLU A 456 -25.09 10.97 54.17
N GLU A 457 -24.45 11.92 53.49
CA GLU A 457 -23.48 12.83 54.10
C GLU A 457 -24.15 13.75 55.17
N SER A 458 -25.39 14.15 54.97
CA SER A 458 -26.15 14.90 55.98
C SER A 458 -26.53 14.03 57.19
N LYS A 459 -26.95 12.78 56.97
CA LYS A 459 -27.33 11.84 58.05
C LYS A 459 -26.13 11.46 58.92
N ILE A 460 -24.91 11.31 58.35
CA ILE A 460 -23.72 10.98 59.14
C ILE A 460 -23.34 12.12 60.08
N LEU A 461 -23.58 13.37 59.68
CA LEU A 461 -23.39 14.53 60.56
C LEU A 461 -24.35 14.50 61.74
N LEU A 462 -25.58 13.96 61.56
CA LEU A 462 -26.60 13.81 62.58
C LEU A 462 -26.47 12.49 63.39
N GLN A 463 -25.40 11.71 63.16
CA GLN A 463 -25.17 10.36 63.77
C GLN A 463 -26.28 9.34 63.45
N GLN A 464 -27.02 9.51 62.31
CA GLN A 464 -28.12 8.63 61.85
C GLN A 464 -27.69 7.70 60.71
N ALA A 465 -26.43 7.76 60.24
CA ALA A 465 -25.89 6.89 59.21
C ALA A 465 -24.47 6.47 59.61
N THR A 466 -24.03 5.32 59.05
CA THR A 466 -22.66 4.78 59.22
C THR A 466 -21.74 5.28 58.09
N SER A 467 -20.43 5.21 58.29
CA SER A 467 -19.47 5.55 57.23
C SER A 467 -19.64 4.62 56.01
N PHE A 468 -20.07 3.39 56.21
CA PHE A 468 -20.36 2.41 55.15
C PHE A 468 -21.45 2.93 54.16
N THR A 469 -22.55 3.51 54.68
CA THR A 469 -23.63 4.01 53.79
C THR A 469 -23.16 5.18 52.92
N VAL A 470 -22.30 6.05 53.45
CA VAL A 470 -21.71 7.17 52.69
C VAL A 470 -20.73 6.66 51.63
N VAL A 471 -19.90 5.66 51.98
CA VAL A 471 -18.97 5.05 51.02
C VAL A 471 -19.73 4.37 49.88
N GLU A 472 -20.76 3.60 50.21
CA GLU A 472 -21.63 2.95 49.20
C GLU A 472 -22.35 3.96 48.31
N ALA A 473 -22.88 5.03 48.86
CA ALA A 473 -23.47 6.13 48.11
C ALA A 473 -22.42 6.80 47.17
N ARG A 474 -21.17 6.97 47.64
CA ARG A 474 -20.08 7.53 46.86
C ARG A 474 -19.66 6.61 45.72
N ARG A 475 -19.57 5.31 45.97
CA ARG A 475 -19.30 4.31 44.92
C ARG A 475 -20.39 4.34 43.84
N ARG A 476 -21.66 4.44 44.23
CA ARG A 476 -22.79 4.60 43.29
C ARG A 476 -22.68 5.87 42.45
N LEU A 477 -22.31 6.99 43.07
CA LEU A 477 -22.10 8.26 42.35
C LEU A 477 -20.93 8.13 41.36
N THR A 478 -19.79 7.58 41.79
CA THR A 478 -18.63 7.34 40.93
C THR A 478 -18.98 6.47 39.72
N SER A 479 -19.67 5.34 39.97
CA SER A 479 -20.16 4.47 38.89
C SER A 479 -21.14 5.19 37.96
N ALA A 480 -22.04 6.02 38.47
CA ALA A 480 -22.98 6.79 37.65
C ALA A 480 -22.28 7.91 36.85
N GLN A 481 -21.23 8.56 37.40
CA GLN A 481 -20.43 9.56 36.68
C GLN A 481 -19.67 8.89 35.52
N LEU A 482 -19.02 7.75 35.76
CA LEU A 482 -18.36 6.97 34.71
C LEU A 482 -19.38 6.44 33.68
N GLY A 483 -20.58 6.08 34.13
CA GLY A 483 -21.68 5.65 33.27
C GLY A 483 -22.11 6.73 32.26
N VAL A 484 -22.20 8.00 32.68
CA VAL A 484 -22.47 9.13 31.77
C VAL A 484 -21.31 9.32 30.77
N LEU A 485 -20.08 9.31 31.27
CA LEU A 485 -18.88 9.47 30.44
C LEU A 485 -18.84 8.39 29.34
N HIS A 486 -18.95 7.13 29.73
CA HIS A 486 -18.93 6.01 28.77
C HIS A 486 -20.11 6.08 27.79
N ALA A 487 -21.33 6.40 28.25
CA ALA A 487 -22.48 6.56 27.35
C ALA A 487 -22.25 7.65 26.30
N THR A 488 -21.64 8.79 26.67
CA THR A 488 -21.34 9.89 25.75
C THR A 488 -20.22 9.51 24.78
N VAL A 489 -19.17 8.82 25.24
CA VAL A 489 -18.08 8.33 24.39
C VAL A 489 -18.57 7.26 23.41
N ASP A 490 -19.35 6.28 23.89
CA ASP A 490 -19.96 5.23 23.06
C ASP A 490 -20.82 5.83 21.94
N TYR A 491 -21.59 6.86 22.25
CA TYR A 491 -22.39 7.58 21.25
C TYR A 491 -21.51 8.24 20.19
N ASN A 492 -20.46 8.95 20.59
CA ASN A 492 -19.57 9.61 19.64
C ASN A 492 -18.82 8.60 18.76
N LYS A 493 -18.42 7.44 19.31
CA LYS A 493 -17.87 6.34 18.53
C LYS A 493 -18.88 5.74 17.56
N ALA A 494 -20.15 5.59 17.97
CA ALA A 494 -21.22 5.15 17.08
C ALA A 494 -21.46 6.15 15.94
N ARG A 495 -21.30 7.46 16.19
CA ARG A 495 -21.34 8.51 15.14
C ARG A 495 -20.22 8.35 14.13
N ILE A 496 -18.97 8.09 14.58
CA ILE A 496 -17.85 7.82 13.69
C ILE A 496 -18.15 6.60 12.81
N GLN A 497 -18.59 5.51 13.42
CA GLN A 497 -18.90 4.28 12.72
C GLN A 497 -20.02 4.46 11.69
N MET A 498 -21.05 5.23 12.04
CA MET A 498 -22.14 5.57 11.13
C MET A 498 -21.62 6.37 9.93
N THR A 499 -20.88 7.46 10.16
CA THR A 499 -20.32 8.31 9.12
C THR A 499 -19.35 7.54 8.22
N GLN A 500 -18.58 6.61 8.80
CA GLN A 500 -17.69 5.72 8.04
C GLN A 500 -18.50 4.72 7.19
N SER A 501 -19.59 4.16 7.71
CA SER A 501 -20.45 3.23 6.97
C SER A 501 -21.18 3.91 5.81
N GLN A 502 -21.49 5.21 5.90
CA GLN A 502 -22.04 6.04 4.83
C GLN A 502 -20.97 6.49 3.81
N GLY A 503 -19.69 6.47 4.18
CA GLY A 503 -18.62 7.00 3.34
C GLY A 503 -18.43 8.53 3.45
N GLU A 504 -18.98 9.18 4.46
CA GLU A 504 -19.05 10.66 4.60
C GLU A 504 -18.02 11.23 5.59
N ILE A 505 -17.15 10.40 6.17
CA ILE A 505 -16.25 10.84 7.24
C ILE A 505 -15.32 12.00 6.85
N LEU A 506 -14.96 12.13 5.59
CA LEU A 506 -14.14 13.22 5.07
C LEU A 506 -14.92 14.50 4.94
N GLU A 507 -16.14 14.44 4.40
CA GLU A 507 -17.03 15.57 4.23
C GLU A 507 -17.41 16.17 5.58
N ARG A 508 -17.75 15.31 6.55
CA ARG A 508 -18.09 15.72 7.91
C ARG A 508 -16.94 16.46 8.62
N ASN A 509 -15.70 16.01 8.41
CA ASN A 509 -14.53 16.63 9.02
C ASN A 509 -13.90 17.73 8.12
N ALA A 510 -14.57 18.15 7.04
CA ALA A 510 -14.13 19.17 6.09
C ALA A 510 -12.73 18.91 5.52
N ILE A 511 -12.38 17.63 5.28
CA ILE A 511 -11.08 17.21 4.75
C ILE A 511 -11.19 17.02 3.25
N ALA A 512 -10.51 17.88 2.48
CA ALA A 512 -10.39 17.74 1.04
C ALA A 512 -9.17 16.89 0.68
N VAL A 513 -9.38 15.79 -0.05
CA VAL A 513 -8.31 14.93 -0.54
C VAL A 513 -8.07 15.22 -2.02
N ASN A 514 -6.90 15.79 -2.35
CA ASN A 514 -6.46 15.99 -3.73
C ASN A 514 -5.44 14.92 -4.11
N PHE A 515 -5.77 14.04 -5.03
CA PHE A 515 -4.83 13.12 -5.66
C PHE A 515 -4.02 13.88 -6.73
N LYS A 516 -2.80 14.30 -6.41
CA LYS A 516 -1.83 14.85 -7.37
C LYS A 516 -0.79 13.82 -7.79
#